data_e03e9d3db55268e2bce96fd8aa4ec6b7
#
_entry.id   e03e9d3db55268e2bce96fd8aa4ec6b7
#
_cell.length_a   1.000
_cell.length_b   1.000
_cell.length_c   1.000
_cell.angle_alpha   90.00
_cell.angle_beta   90.00
_cell.angle_gamma   90.00
#
_symmetry.space_group_name_H-M   'P 1'
#
loop_
_entity.id
_entity.type
_entity.pdbx_description
1 polymer ?
#
loop_
_entity_poly.entity_id
_entity_poly.type
_entity_poly.pdbx_seq_one_letter_code
_entity_poly.pdbx_strand_id
1 'polypeptide(L)'
;MIKNMFLVLFATLLLTTVSFADGTSDNEFEKIENNVTVSFGDFSIGHRGYIDDEEKQVVLGYDISDSFNLQYRNVSGIGEDQHRFRATHNTFQVGNFYANAVAEWRMKTDDGDDILRVRPEVGVSKSLNDKLSVGYVFAPHWDVDNQDDGWTWDVDHYRHIAHVDFQINDQFSLGLFAQMDR
;
A
#
# COMPACT_ATOMS: atom_id res chain seq x y z
N MET A 1 2.18 -22.70 21.94
CA MET A 1 0.71 -22.74 21.87
C MET A 1 0.08 -21.35 21.89
N ILE A 2 0.42 -20.46 22.82
CA ILE A 2 -0.17 -19.12 22.97
C ILE A 2 0.10 -18.22 21.72
N LYS A 3 1.29 -18.30 21.09
CA LYS A 3 1.64 -17.51 19.88
C LYS A 3 0.74 -17.80 18.67
N ASN A 4 0.34 -19.06 18.48
CA ASN A 4 -0.53 -19.43 17.36
C ASN A 4 -1.99 -19.02 17.60
N MET A 5 -2.40 -18.94 18.86
CA MET A 5 -3.73 -18.48 19.24
C MET A 5 -3.92 -16.99 18.96
N PHE A 6 -2.89 -16.16 19.18
CA PHE A 6 -2.91 -14.75 18.82
C PHE A 6 -2.97 -14.52 17.31
N LEU A 7 -2.29 -15.35 16.52
CA LEU A 7 -2.32 -15.28 15.06
C LEU A 7 -3.71 -15.58 14.51
N VAL A 8 -4.34 -16.65 15.01
CA VAL A 8 -5.71 -17.02 14.63
C VAL A 8 -6.69 -15.93 15.10
N LEU A 9 -6.52 -15.39 16.31
CA LEU A 9 -7.37 -14.33 16.83
C LEU A 9 -7.24 -13.02 16.00
N PHE A 10 -6.02 -12.66 15.59
CA PHE A 10 -5.77 -11.44 14.79
C PHE A 10 -6.25 -11.62 13.34
N ALA A 11 -6.00 -12.77 12.73
CA ALA A 11 -6.56 -13.12 11.41
C ALA A 11 -8.09 -13.18 11.45
N THR A 12 -8.66 -13.75 12.52
CA THR A 12 -10.11 -13.78 12.74
C THR A 12 -10.65 -12.37 12.99
N LEU A 13 -9.92 -11.52 13.72
CA LEU A 13 -10.32 -10.13 13.96
C LEU A 13 -10.28 -9.32 12.65
N LEU A 14 -9.26 -9.49 11.80
CA LEU A 14 -9.20 -8.88 10.48
C LEU A 14 -10.35 -9.38 9.57
N LEU A 15 -10.61 -10.68 9.56
CA LEU A 15 -11.72 -11.28 8.80
C LEU A 15 -13.08 -10.90 9.38
N THR A 16 -13.22 -10.78 10.69
CA THR A 16 -14.48 -10.39 11.32
C THR A 16 -14.74 -8.89 11.22
N THR A 17 -13.71 -8.03 11.20
CA THR A 17 -13.91 -6.60 10.89
C THR A 17 -14.37 -6.39 9.45
N VAL A 18 -13.95 -7.24 8.52
CA VAL A 18 -14.50 -7.30 7.16
C VAL A 18 -15.97 -7.78 7.15
N SER A 19 -16.35 -8.67 8.08
CA SER A 19 -17.72 -9.25 8.13
C SER A 19 -18.72 -8.41 8.95
N PHE A 20 -18.28 -7.49 9.83
CA PHE A 20 -19.16 -6.66 10.64
C PHE A 20 -19.57 -5.33 9.97
N ALA A 21 -19.16 -5.11 8.73
CA ALA A 21 -19.56 -3.93 7.94
C ALA A 21 -20.93 -4.09 7.26
N ASP A 22 -21.69 -5.15 7.55
CA ASP A 22 -23.04 -5.34 7.02
C ASP A 22 -24.07 -4.58 7.87
N GLY A 23 -24.16 -3.30 7.66
CA GLY A 23 -25.12 -2.44 8.38
C GLY A 23 -24.97 -0.96 8.08
N THR A 24 -25.41 -0.50 6.91
CA THR A 24 -25.89 0.87 6.66
C THR A 24 -24.97 2.05 6.98
N SER A 25 -23.67 1.93 6.76
CA SER A 25 -22.79 3.10 6.62
C SER A 25 -21.71 2.80 5.60
N ASP A 26 -21.34 3.80 4.82
CA ASP A 26 -20.35 3.79 3.72
C ASP A 26 -18.90 3.51 4.18
N ASN A 27 -18.71 2.55 5.08
CA ASN A 27 -17.44 2.22 5.75
C ASN A 27 -16.95 0.80 5.40
N GLU A 28 -17.14 0.35 4.18
CA GLU A 28 -16.63 -0.95 3.74
C GLU A 28 -15.12 -0.93 3.54
N PHE A 29 -14.44 -2.04 3.90
CA PHE A 29 -13.10 -2.29 3.38
C PHE A 29 -13.23 -2.48 1.88
N GLU A 30 -12.91 -1.45 1.12
CA GLU A 30 -13.20 -1.38 -0.29
C GLU A 30 -12.34 -2.34 -1.10
N LYS A 31 -11.13 -2.68 -0.61
CA LYS A 31 -10.19 -3.47 -1.40
C LYS A 31 -9.29 -4.36 -0.53
N ILE A 32 -9.20 -5.62 -0.92
CA ILE A 32 -8.18 -6.54 -0.40
C ILE A 32 -7.14 -6.75 -1.49
N GLU A 33 -5.91 -6.36 -1.21
CA GLU A 33 -4.78 -6.45 -2.12
C GLU A 33 -3.84 -7.58 -1.71
N ASN A 34 -3.39 -8.37 -2.66
CA ASN A 34 -2.28 -9.29 -2.50
C ASN A 34 -1.02 -8.74 -3.17
N ASN A 35 0.13 -9.05 -2.61
CA ASN A 35 1.42 -8.67 -3.14
C ASN A 35 2.39 -9.84 -3.06
N VAL A 36 3.06 -10.14 -4.17
CA VAL A 36 4.18 -11.09 -4.25
C VAL A 36 5.40 -10.31 -4.69
N THR A 37 6.48 -10.37 -3.94
CA THR A 37 7.71 -9.67 -4.27
C THR A 37 8.91 -10.60 -4.27
N VAL A 38 9.78 -10.41 -5.25
CA VAL A 38 11.08 -11.06 -5.38
C VAL A 38 12.15 -9.99 -5.35
N SER A 39 13.13 -10.11 -4.46
CA SER A 39 14.21 -9.14 -4.28
C SER A 39 15.56 -9.72 -4.69
N PHE A 40 16.40 -8.89 -5.32
CA PHE A 40 17.75 -9.20 -5.80
C PHE A 40 18.69 -8.04 -5.41
N GLY A 41 19.25 -8.09 -4.22
CA GLY A 41 19.98 -6.96 -3.65
C GLY A 41 19.05 -5.76 -3.51
N ASP A 42 19.44 -4.62 -4.06
CA ASP A 42 18.64 -3.38 -4.00
C ASP A 42 17.46 -3.35 -4.98
N PHE A 43 17.38 -4.31 -5.91
CA PHE A 43 16.27 -4.43 -6.85
C PHE A 43 15.17 -5.35 -6.37
N SER A 44 13.94 -5.00 -6.68
CA SER A 44 12.78 -5.88 -6.49
C SER A 44 11.85 -5.87 -7.70
N ILE A 45 11.19 -6.99 -7.92
CA ILE A 45 10.07 -7.11 -8.85
C ILE A 45 8.89 -7.70 -8.09
N GLY A 46 7.72 -7.10 -8.25
CA GLY A 46 6.52 -7.55 -7.59
C GLY A 46 5.32 -7.57 -8.51
N HIS A 47 4.34 -8.36 -8.11
CA HIS A 47 3.00 -8.35 -8.66
C HIS A 47 2.04 -8.01 -7.52
N ARG A 48 1.15 -7.05 -7.78
CA ARG A 48 0.06 -6.68 -6.88
C ARG A 48 -1.26 -6.87 -7.62
N GLY A 49 -2.27 -7.30 -6.92
CA GLY A 49 -3.61 -7.44 -7.48
C GLY A 49 -4.66 -7.31 -6.38
N TYR A 50 -5.81 -6.80 -6.72
CA TYR A 50 -6.97 -6.82 -5.82
C TYR A 50 -7.73 -8.12 -5.99
N ILE A 51 -8.28 -8.66 -4.90
CA ILE A 51 -8.97 -9.97 -4.92
C ILE A 51 -10.32 -9.84 -5.64
N ASP A 52 -10.97 -8.70 -5.45
CA ASP A 52 -12.32 -8.44 -5.97
C ASP A 52 -12.35 -7.44 -7.14
N ASP A 53 -11.18 -7.08 -7.69
CA ASP A 53 -11.05 -6.10 -8.76
C ASP A 53 -10.13 -6.65 -9.87
N GLU A 54 -10.36 -6.22 -11.10
CA GLU A 54 -9.51 -6.60 -12.25
C GLU A 54 -8.17 -5.87 -12.26
N GLU A 55 -7.96 -4.90 -11.36
CA GLU A 55 -6.71 -4.14 -11.28
C GLU A 55 -5.53 -5.06 -10.97
N LYS A 56 -4.53 -5.01 -11.84
CA LYS A 56 -3.26 -5.72 -11.70
C LYS A 56 -2.12 -4.73 -11.83
N GLN A 57 -1.10 -4.91 -11.01
CA GLN A 57 0.09 -4.06 -11.05
C GLN A 57 1.34 -4.93 -11.16
N VAL A 58 2.23 -4.55 -12.06
CA VAL A 58 3.63 -4.98 -12.06
C VAL A 58 4.44 -3.87 -11.41
N VAL A 59 5.21 -4.21 -10.39
CA VAL A 59 5.99 -3.26 -9.60
C VAL A 59 7.47 -3.56 -9.77
N LEU A 60 8.24 -2.56 -10.15
CA LEU A 60 9.71 -2.61 -10.12
C LEU A 60 10.17 -1.65 -9.02
N GLY A 61 10.99 -2.13 -8.11
CA GLY A 61 11.53 -1.36 -7.00
C GLY A 61 13.05 -1.26 -7.04
N TYR A 62 13.58 -0.16 -6.53
CA TYR A 62 15.00 0.04 -6.32
C TYR A 62 15.25 0.83 -5.03
N ASP A 63 15.99 0.24 -4.11
CA ASP A 63 16.43 0.87 -2.87
C ASP A 63 17.71 1.66 -3.14
N ILE A 64 17.60 3.00 -3.17
CA ILE A 64 18.77 3.89 -3.31
C ILE A 64 19.57 3.90 -2.01
N SER A 65 18.88 3.77 -0.89
CA SER A 65 19.46 3.67 0.45
C SER A 65 18.47 3.02 1.40
N ASP A 66 18.87 2.74 2.63
CA ASP A 66 18.00 2.19 3.70
C ASP A 66 16.77 3.06 3.98
N SER A 67 16.81 4.34 3.60
CA SER A 67 15.72 5.29 3.84
C SER A 67 15.03 5.77 2.56
N PHE A 68 15.49 5.42 1.36
CA PHE A 68 14.94 5.95 0.13
C PHE A 68 14.74 4.87 -0.93
N ASN A 69 13.49 4.68 -1.33
CA ASN A 69 13.06 3.70 -2.34
C ASN A 69 12.37 4.39 -3.52
N LEU A 70 12.67 3.93 -4.72
CA LEU A 70 11.96 4.27 -5.94
C LEU A 70 11.17 3.07 -6.45
N GLN A 71 9.97 3.30 -6.96
CA GLN A 71 9.15 2.29 -7.59
C GLN A 71 8.58 2.80 -8.90
N TYR A 72 8.58 1.94 -9.89
CA TYR A 72 7.76 2.05 -11.08
C TYR A 72 6.66 1.02 -11.00
N ARG A 73 5.44 1.41 -11.34
CA ARG A 73 4.27 0.53 -11.39
C ARG A 73 3.59 0.67 -12.74
N ASN A 74 3.38 -0.44 -13.41
CA ASN A 74 2.45 -0.55 -14.51
C ASN A 74 1.15 -1.10 -13.96
N VAL A 75 0.08 -0.35 -14.10
CA VAL A 75 -1.26 -0.68 -13.60
C VAL A 75 -2.17 -0.92 -14.79
N SER A 76 -2.88 -2.04 -14.80
CA SER A 76 -3.82 -2.43 -15.86
C SER A 76 -5.09 -3.03 -15.26
N GLY A 77 -6.17 -3.08 -16.05
CA GLY A 77 -7.42 -3.73 -15.67
C GLY A 77 -8.47 -2.82 -15.05
N ILE A 78 -8.23 -1.52 -14.90
CA ILE A 78 -9.17 -0.54 -14.33
C ILE A 78 -9.80 0.39 -15.38
N GLY A 79 -9.91 -0.07 -16.62
CA GLY A 79 -10.43 0.73 -17.73
C GLY A 79 -9.37 1.57 -18.43
N GLU A 80 -8.41 2.10 -17.70
CA GLU A 80 -7.29 2.90 -18.22
C GLU A 80 -5.97 2.35 -17.70
N ASP A 81 -5.05 2.02 -18.58
CA ASP A 81 -3.70 1.66 -18.17
C ASP A 81 -2.97 2.89 -17.62
N GLN A 82 -2.21 2.70 -16.56
CA GLN A 82 -1.47 3.78 -15.89
C GLN A 82 -0.02 3.40 -15.67
N HIS A 83 0.86 4.38 -15.82
CA HIS A 83 2.24 4.32 -15.35
C HIS A 83 2.37 5.17 -14.08
N ARG A 84 2.85 4.57 -12.99
CA ARG A 84 3.02 5.27 -11.72
C ARG A 84 4.49 5.23 -11.31
N PHE A 85 5.05 6.39 -11.04
CA PHE A 85 6.40 6.54 -10.49
C PHE A 85 6.28 6.98 -9.04
N ARG A 86 6.81 6.20 -8.13
CA ARG A 86 6.72 6.48 -6.69
C ARG A 86 8.10 6.63 -6.10
N ALA A 87 8.29 7.69 -5.30
CA ALA A 87 9.42 7.88 -4.41
C ALA A 87 8.91 7.77 -2.97
N THR A 88 9.59 6.97 -2.16
CA THR A 88 9.28 6.82 -0.74
C THR A 88 10.53 7.14 0.07
N HIS A 89 10.40 8.06 1.03
CA HIS A 89 11.44 8.35 2.01
C HIS A 89 10.95 7.94 3.40
N ASN A 90 11.69 7.02 4.04
CA ASN A 90 11.47 6.66 5.43
C ASN A 90 12.04 7.78 6.31
N THR A 91 11.16 8.66 6.77
CA THR A 91 11.53 9.90 7.45
C THR A 91 11.85 9.68 8.93
N PHE A 92 11.19 8.69 9.53
CA PHE A 92 11.27 8.45 10.96
C PHE A 92 10.93 7.01 11.29
N GLN A 93 11.71 6.41 12.20
CA GLN A 93 11.40 5.10 12.77
C GLN A 93 11.84 5.03 14.23
N VAL A 94 10.92 4.72 15.14
CA VAL A 94 11.22 4.46 16.56
C VAL A 94 10.42 3.25 17.03
N GLY A 95 11.14 2.16 17.34
CA GLY A 95 10.52 0.90 17.73
C GLY A 95 9.64 0.35 16.59
N ASN A 96 8.38 0.17 16.89
CA ASN A 96 7.38 -0.31 15.92
C ASN A 96 6.71 0.81 15.12
N PHE A 97 6.93 2.07 15.47
CA PHE A 97 6.32 3.23 14.81
C PHE A 97 7.22 3.76 13.70
N TYR A 98 6.62 4.14 12.59
CA TYR A 98 7.33 4.76 11.47
C TYR A 98 6.49 5.86 10.82
N ALA A 99 7.19 6.73 10.09
CA ALA A 99 6.58 7.69 9.20
C ALA A 99 7.35 7.75 7.88
N ASN A 100 6.62 7.77 6.78
CA ASN A 100 7.16 7.89 5.43
C ASN A 100 6.60 9.15 4.76
N ALA A 101 7.42 9.75 3.90
CA ALA A 101 6.95 10.70 2.90
C ALA A 101 6.92 9.99 1.55
N VAL A 102 5.76 10.01 0.90
CA VAL A 102 5.55 9.37 -0.41
C VAL A 102 5.11 10.41 -1.42
N ALA A 103 5.78 10.44 -2.57
CA ALA A 103 5.34 11.16 -3.75
C ALA A 103 5.10 10.15 -4.88
N GLU A 104 3.98 10.25 -5.57
CA GLU A 104 3.60 9.36 -6.65
C GLU A 104 3.08 10.17 -7.84
N TRP A 105 3.77 10.08 -8.96
CA TRP A 105 3.30 10.63 -10.22
C TRP A 105 2.58 9.54 -11.00
N ARG A 106 1.34 9.80 -11.37
CA ARG A 106 0.47 8.91 -12.14
C ARG A 106 0.28 9.50 -13.53
N MET A 107 0.77 8.76 -14.51
CA MET A 107 0.58 9.06 -15.92
C MET A 107 -0.49 8.14 -16.46
N LYS A 108 -1.54 8.69 -17.04
CA LYS A 108 -2.55 7.93 -17.78
C LYS A 108 -2.08 7.70 -19.21
N THR A 109 -2.47 6.58 -19.80
CA THR A 109 -2.08 6.23 -21.16
C THR A 109 -3.02 6.79 -22.23
N ASP A 110 -4.17 7.27 -21.81
CA ASP A 110 -5.18 7.92 -22.60
C ASP A 110 -5.22 9.44 -22.32
N ASP A 111 -6.18 10.16 -22.92
CA ASP A 111 -6.29 11.63 -22.82
C ASP A 111 -6.58 12.17 -21.41
N GLY A 112 -6.36 11.37 -20.35
CA GLY A 112 -6.53 11.78 -18.97
C GLY A 112 -5.34 12.59 -18.43
N ASP A 113 -5.62 13.52 -17.52
CA ASP A 113 -4.60 14.36 -16.89
C ASP A 113 -3.67 13.55 -15.97
N ASP A 114 -2.39 13.91 -15.99
CA ASP A 114 -1.41 13.38 -15.05
C ASP A 114 -1.69 13.91 -13.64
N ILE A 115 -1.54 13.05 -12.65
CA ILE A 115 -1.76 13.39 -11.24
C ILE A 115 -0.45 13.24 -10.47
N LEU A 116 -0.06 14.27 -9.75
CA LEU A 116 0.97 14.17 -8.71
C LEU A 116 0.30 14.00 -7.35
N ARG A 117 0.49 12.85 -6.73
CA ARG A 117 -0.03 12.55 -5.38
C ARG A 117 1.07 12.65 -4.35
N VAL A 118 0.82 13.39 -3.27
CA VAL A 118 1.67 13.43 -2.09
C VAL A 118 0.94 12.74 -0.94
N ARG A 119 1.66 11.83 -0.27
CA ARG A 119 1.07 10.99 0.77
C ARG A 119 2.06 10.79 1.91
N PRO A 120 1.97 11.54 3.00
CA PRO A 120 2.62 11.14 4.23
C PRO A 120 1.94 9.90 4.81
N GLU A 121 2.72 8.97 5.28
CA GLU A 121 2.24 7.75 5.90
C GLU A 121 2.71 7.72 7.35
N VAL A 122 1.83 7.40 8.27
CA VAL A 122 2.19 7.12 9.66
C VAL A 122 1.69 5.71 9.98
N GLY A 123 2.57 4.89 10.49
CA GLY A 123 2.24 3.49 10.70
C GLY A 123 2.86 2.88 11.94
N VAL A 124 2.37 1.71 12.25
CA VAL A 124 2.93 0.79 13.22
C VAL A 124 3.10 -0.58 12.56
N SER A 125 4.26 -1.20 12.74
CA SER A 125 4.52 -2.56 12.26
C SER A 125 5.21 -3.36 13.35
N LYS A 126 4.79 -4.61 13.51
CA LYS A 126 5.32 -5.52 14.53
C LYS A 126 5.64 -6.88 13.95
N SER A 127 6.89 -7.29 14.05
CA SER A 127 7.28 -8.66 13.77
C SER A 127 6.75 -9.60 14.85
N LEU A 128 5.99 -10.60 14.45
CA LEU A 128 5.49 -11.67 15.32
C LEU A 128 6.50 -12.81 15.45
N ASN A 129 7.30 -13.01 14.41
CA ASN A 129 8.47 -13.90 14.35
C ASN A 129 9.36 -13.47 13.18
N ASP A 130 10.41 -14.25 12.88
CA ASP A 130 11.38 -13.96 11.83
C ASP A 130 10.79 -13.92 10.41
N LYS A 131 9.58 -14.42 10.22
CA LYS A 131 8.92 -14.52 8.92
C LYS A 131 7.62 -13.75 8.79
N LEU A 132 7.03 -13.36 9.89
CA LEU A 132 5.68 -12.80 9.90
C LEU A 132 5.65 -11.46 10.61
N SER A 133 5.15 -10.44 9.92
CA SER A 133 4.87 -9.15 10.51
C SER A 133 3.42 -8.71 10.23
N VAL A 134 2.92 -7.85 11.08
CA VAL A 134 1.61 -7.23 10.95
C VAL A 134 1.74 -5.74 11.19
N GLY A 135 0.91 -4.96 10.54
CA GLY A 135 0.94 -3.52 10.74
C GLY A 135 -0.32 -2.81 10.31
N TYR A 136 -0.29 -1.52 10.57
CA TYR A 136 -1.35 -0.60 10.20
C TYR A 136 -0.74 0.73 9.77
N VAL A 137 -1.30 1.32 8.73
CA VAL A 137 -0.88 2.61 8.16
C VAL A 137 -2.09 3.51 8.04
N PHE A 138 -1.90 4.76 8.46
CA PHE A 138 -2.77 5.86 8.11
C PHE A 138 -2.06 6.76 7.11
N ALA A 139 -2.72 7.06 6.00
CA ALA A 139 -2.15 7.81 4.89
C ALA A 139 -3.17 8.79 4.31
N PRO A 140 -3.14 10.07 4.69
CA PRO A 140 -3.87 11.09 3.95
C PRO A 140 -3.28 11.26 2.55
N HIS A 141 -4.14 11.38 1.55
CA HIS A 141 -3.77 11.58 0.16
C HIS A 141 -4.10 13.00 -0.27
N TRP A 142 -3.10 13.71 -0.78
CA TRP A 142 -3.27 15.00 -1.45
C TRP A 142 -2.96 14.81 -2.92
N ASP A 143 -3.92 15.11 -3.75
CA ASP A 143 -3.72 15.18 -5.19
C ASP A 143 -3.41 16.63 -5.57
N VAL A 144 -2.41 16.76 -6.41
CA VAL A 144 -1.95 18.03 -6.97
C VAL A 144 -2.25 17.96 -8.45
N ASP A 145 -3.40 18.47 -8.82
CA ASP A 145 -3.84 18.49 -10.20
C ASP A 145 -3.38 19.77 -10.89
N ASN A 146 -2.95 19.64 -12.12
CA ASN A 146 -2.71 20.78 -13.00
C ASN A 146 -4.00 21.09 -13.76
N GLN A 147 -4.88 21.83 -13.12
CA GLN A 147 -6.09 22.32 -13.79
C GLN A 147 -5.79 23.61 -14.56
N ASP A 148 -6.65 23.95 -15.52
CA ASP A 148 -6.50 25.17 -16.36
C ASP A 148 -6.30 26.47 -15.56
N ASP A 149 -6.73 26.51 -14.30
CA ASP A 149 -6.60 27.65 -13.39
C ASP A 149 -5.36 27.60 -12.48
N GLY A 150 -4.48 26.59 -12.63
CA GLY A 150 -3.26 26.41 -11.84
C GLY A 150 -3.28 25.18 -10.93
N TRP A 151 -2.23 25.03 -10.13
CA TRP A 151 -2.07 23.90 -9.20
C TRP A 151 -3.02 24.03 -8.00
N THR A 152 -3.87 23.06 -7.81
CA THR A 152 -4.75 22.94 -6.63
C THR A 152 -4.24 21.84 -5.71
N TRP A 153 -4.33 22.07 -4.40
CA TRP A 153 -3.98 21.11 -3.36
C TRP A 153 -5.25 20.74 -2.60
N ASP A 154 -5.80 19.58 -2.91
CA ASP A 154 -6.96 19.09 -2.20
C ASP A 154 -6.66 17.76 -1.51
N VAL A 155 -7.26 17.57 -0.33
CA VAL A 155 -7.27 16.25 0.30
C VAL A 155 -8.28 15.41 -0.47
N ASP A 156 -7.75 14.43 -1.23
CA ASP A 156 -8.59 13.52 -2.00
C ASP A 156 -9.34 12.56 -1.07
N HIS A 157 -8.57 11.87 -0.22
CA HIS A 157 -9.16 10.94 0.75
C HIS A 157 -8.16 10.59 1.86
N TYR A 158 -8.67 9.94 2.91
CA TYR A 158 -7.85 9.35 3.97
C TYR A 158 -7.84 7.84 3.80
N ARG A 159 -6.66 7.25 3.69
CA ARG A 159 -6.49 5.81 3.53
C ARG A 159 -6.05 5.14 4.82
N HIS A 160 -6.73 4.08 5.17
CA HIS A 160 -6.39 3.19 6.27
C HIS A 160 -6.00 1.83 5.70
N ILE A 161 -4.82 1.33 6.06
CA ILE A 161 -4.30 0.06 5.54
C ILE A 161 -3.90 -0.83 6.71
N ALA A 162 -4.54 -1.99 6.84
CA ALA A 162 -4.04 -3.07 7.67
C ALA A 162 -3.27 -4.06 6.79
N HIS A 163 -2.11 -4.53 7.24
CA HIS A 163 -1.30 -5.43 6.43
C HIS A 163 -0.72 -6.58 7.24
N VAL A 164 -0.49 -7.68 6.53
CA VAL A 164 0.23 -8.85 7.00
C VAL A 164 1.28 -9.19 5.95
N ASP A 165 2.54 -9.27 6.36
CA ASP A 165 3.64 -9.60 5.49
C ASP A 165 4.28 -10.91 5.94
N PHE A 166 4.53 -11.79 4.98
CA PHE A 166 5.15 -13.08 5.20
C PHE A 166 6.41 -13.22 4.37
N GLN A 167 7.56 -13.33 5.03
CA GLN A 167 8.85 -13.58 4.41
C GLN A 167 9.07 -15.07 4.23
N ILE A 168 9.06 -15.55 2.99
CA ILE A 168 9.29 -16.97 2.67
C ILE A 168 10.77 -17.30 2.87
N ASN A 169 11.65 -16.46 2.29
CA ASN A 169 13.11 -16.49 2.41
C ASN A 169 13.66 -15.09 2.12
N ASP A 170 14.98 -14.93 2.07
CA ASP A 170 15.63 -13.63 1.90
C ASP A 170 15.26 -12.91 0.60
N GLN A 171 14.75 -13.62 -0.39
CA GLN A 171 14.38 -13.07 -1.70
C GLN A 171 12.87 -12.95 -1.93
N PHE A 172 12.06 -13.82 -1.30
CA PHE A 172 10.63 -13.93 -1.59
C PHE A 172 9.79 -13.49 -0.40
N SER A 173 8.85 -12.59 -0.65
CA SER A 173 7.83 -12.16 0.30
C SER A 173 6.44 -12.17 -0.28
N LEU A 174 5.46 -12.37 0.59
CA LEU A 174 4.03 -12.24 0.30
C LEU A 174 3.46 -11.17 1.23
N GLY A 175 2.58 -10.31 0.72
CA GLY A 175 1.83 -9.34 1.50
C GLY A 175 0.34 -9.49 1.25
N LEU A 176 -0.44 -9.28 2.29
CA LEU A 176 -1.88 -9.13 2.23
C LEU A 176 -2.25 -7.81 2.90
N PHE A 177 -2.99 -6.99 2.18
CA PHE A 177 -3.37 -5.65 2.60
C PHE A 177 -4.89 -5.50 2.51
N ALA A 178 -5.49 -5.00 3.56
CA ALA A 178 -6.88 -4.57 3.56
C ALA A 178 -6.89 -3.04 3.67
N GLN A 179 -7.52 -2.35 2.73
CA GLN A 179 -7.57 -0.90 2.73
C GLN A 179 -9.01 -0.38 2.74
N MET A 180 -9.17 0.76 3.38
CA MET A 180 -10.40 1.52 3.45
C MET A 180 -10.06 2.98 3.19
N ASP A 181 -10.74 3.58 2.23
CA ASP A 181 -10.64 5.00 1.89
C ASP A 181 -11.83 5.76 2.51
N ARG A 182 -11.65 6.98 3.01
CA ARG A 182 -12.68 7.85 3.59
C ARG A 182 -12.53 9.28 3.13
#